data_c83753179bb7bf69261bda87babe8b9e
#
_entry.id   c83753179bb7bf69261bda87babe8b9e
#
_cell.length_a   1.000
_cell.length_b   1.000
_cell.length_c   1.000
_cell.angle_alpha   90.00
_cell.angle_beta   90.00
_cell.angle_gamma   90.00
#
_symmetry.space_group_name_H-M   'P 1'
#
loop_
_entity.id
_entity.type
_entity.pdbx_description
1 polymer ?
#
loop_
_entity_poly.entity_id
_entity_poly.type
_entity_poly.pdbx_seq_one_letter_code
_entity_poly.pdbx_strand_id
1 'polypeptide(L)'
;MAIRPDTHESTLADSRTEEKLERPRMWRVLLHNDEYTTQEFVVWVLESVFHKPAAEAFAIMMSVHRSGVGLAGVYTHDVAETKLNATRRLAEEHEFPLLVTMEPEAEPEDRIH
;
A
#
# COMPACT_ATOMS: atom_id res chain seq x y z
N MET A 1 1.25 41.68 11.51
CA MET A 1 1.50 40.75 12.48
C MET A 1 0.36 39.97 12.82
N ALA A 2 -0.67 40.54 13.24
CA ALA A 2 -1.84 39.80 13.66
C ALA A 2 -2.49 39.06 12.52
N ILE A 3 -2.15 39.40 11.34
CA ILE A 3 -2.80 38.76 10.18
C ILE A 3 -2.53 37.30 10.09
N ARG A 4 -1.34 36.90 10.45
CA ARG A 4 -0.99 35.52 10.31
C ARG A 4 -1.82 34.56 11.12
N PRO A 5 -2.10 34.82 12.39
CA PRO A 5 -2.95 33.90 13.12
C PRO A 5 -4.31 33.75 12.50
N ASP A 6 -4.91 34.82 12.08
CA ASP A 6 -6.24 34.76 11.49
C ASP A 6 -6.24 33.95 10.19
N THR A 7 -5.25 34.22 9.37
CA THR A 7 -5.15 33.51 8.10
C THR A 7 -4.96 32.03 8.34
N HIS A 8 -4.13 31.72 9.31
CA HIS A 8 -3.85 30.33 9.61
C HIS A 8 -5.12 29.59 10.06
N GLU A 9 -5.90 30.22 10.89
CA GLU A 9 -7.11 29.58 11.37
C GLU A 9 -8.12 29.37 10.26
N SER A 10 -8.24 30.32 9.37
CA SER A 10 -9.15 30.14 8.25
C SER A 10 -8.72 29.00 7.39
N THR A 11 -7.44 28.89 7.11
CA THR A 11 -6.94 27.81 6.31
C THR A 11 -7.21 26.46 6.93
N LEU A 12 -7.02 26.37 8.24
CA LEU A 12 -7.27 25.10 8.91
C LEU A 12 -8.74 24.70 8.86
N ALA A 13 -9.64 25.67 9.02
CA ALA A 13 -11.06 25.37 8.96
C ALA A 13 -11.44 24.85 7.58
N ASP A 14 -10.92 25.49 6.55
CA ASP A 14 -11.21 25.05 5.19
C ASP A 14 -10.67 23.66 4.93
N SER A 15 -9.47 23.39 5.40
CA SER A 15 -8.86 22.09 5.21
C SER A 15 -9.68 20.99 5.85
N ARG A 16 -10.14 21.25 7.06
CA ARG A 16 -10.93 20.22 7.75
C ARG A 16 -12.22 19.92 7.01
N THR A 17 -12.86 20.95 6.48
CA THR A 17 -14.09 20.77 5.73
C THR A 17 -13.84 19.94 4.50
N GLU A 18 -12.77 20.22 3.79
CA GLU A 18 -12.45 19.48 2.59
C GLU A 18 -12.14 18.04 2.88
N GLU A 19 -11.41 17.78 3.96
CA GLU A 19 -11.09 16.42 4.32
C GLU A 19 -12.32 15.58 4.59
N LYS A 20 -13.31 16.17 5.24
CA LYS A 20 -14.53 15.43 5.53
C LYS A 20 -15.24 15.02 4.26
N LEU A 21 -15.17 15.86 3.22
CA LEU A 21 -15.93 15.62 2.01
C LEU A 21 -15.17 14.80 0.98
N GLU A 22 -13.85 14.84 1.00
CA GLU A 22 -13.08 14.31 -0.11
C GLU A 22 -11.95 13.40 0.29
N ARG A 23 -12.13 12.64 1.34
CA ARG A 23 -11.11 11.68 1.71
C ARG A 23 -11.00 10.60 0.63
N PRO A 24 -9.82 10.39 0.04
CA PRO A 24 -9.68 9.41 -1.03
C PRO A 24 -9.82 8.00 -0.49
N ARG A 25 -10.35 7.12 -1.32
CA ARG A 25 -10.38 5.70 -1.00
C ARG A 25 -8.99 5.13 -1.10
N MET A 26 -8.62 4.30 -0.14
CA MET A 26 -7.31 3.67 -0.13
C MET A 26 -7.40 2.28 -0.73
N TRP A 27 -6.25 1.77 -1.18
CA TRP A 27 -6.17 0.49 -1.86
C TRP A 27 -5.08 -0.36 -1.23
N ARG A 28 -5.38 -1.62 -1.08
CA ARG A 28 -4.46 -2.61 -0.50
C ARG A 28 -3.76 -3.33 -1.62
N VAL A 29 -2.43 -3.44 -1.53
CA VAL A 29 -1.64 -4.20 -2.50
C VAL A 29 -1.25 -5.51 -1.82
N LEU A 30 -1.58 -6.62 -2.47
CA LEU A 30 -1.42 -7.95 -1.90
C LEU A 30 -0.47 -8.78 -2.74
N LEU A 31 0.40 -9.53 -2.07
CA LEU A 31 1.29 -10.49 -2.70
C LEU A 31 0.77 -11.89 -2.40
N HIS A 32 0.78 -12.76 -3.41
CA HIS A 32 0.22 -14.10 -3.30
C HIS A 32 1.31 -15.15 -3.41
N ASN A 33 1.21 -16.19 -2.59
CA ASN A 33 2.19 -17.25 -2.57
C ASN A 33 2.09 -18.11 -3.83
N ASP A 34 3.23 -18.67 -4.25
CA ASP A 34 3.29 -19.69 -5.29
C ASP A 34 4.48 -20.58 -5.01
N GLU A 35 4.65 -21.64 -5.82
CA GLU A 35 5.65 -22.65 -5.55
C GLU A 35 7.04 -22.31 -6.10
N TYR A 36 7.15 -21.25 -6.90
CA TYR A 36 8.40 -20.99 -7.62
C TYR A 36 9.09 -19.72 -7.18
N THR A 37 8.35 -18.70 -6.77
CA THR A 37 8.94 -17.43 -6.35
C THR A 37 9.69 -17.63 -5.04
N THR A 38 10.97 -17.23 -5.01
CA THR A 38 11.77 -17.43 -3.81
C THR A 38 11.39 -16.45 -2.72
N GLN A 39 11.62 -16.86 -1.47
CA GLN A 39 11.39 -15.98 -0.33
C GLN A 39 12.30 -14.76 -0.39
N GLU A 40 13.53 -14.95 -0.84
CA GLU A 40 14.46 -13.85 -0.96
C GLU A 40 13.96 -12.81 -1.94
N PHE A 41 13.37 -13.24 -3.05
CA PHE A 41 12.83 -12.28 -4.03
C PHE A 41 11.68 -11.49 -3.42
N VAL A 42 10.80 -12.15 -2.68
CA VAL A 42 9.67 -11.47 -2.05
C VAL A 42 10.16 -10.42 -1.06
N VAL A 43 11.15 -10.77 -0.22
CA VAL A 43 11.72 -9.81 0.72
C VAL A 43 12.33 -8.63 -0.04
N TRP A 44 13.09 -8.93 -1.11
CA TRP A 44 13.73 -7.89 -1.89
C TRP A 44 12.72 -6.93 -2.51
N VAL A 45 11.62 -7.45 -3.04
CA VAL A 45 10.56 -6.60 -3.59
C VAL A 45 9.94 -5.73 -2.51
N LEU A 46 9.68 -6.31 -1.34
CA LEU A 46 9.09 -5.56 -0.25
C LEU A 46 10.00 -4.42 0.21
N GLU A 47 11.31 -4.65 0.19
CA GLU A 47 12.24 -3.59 0.53
C GLU A 47 12.38 -2.56 -0.59
N SER A 48 12.50 -3.03 -1.83
CA SER A 48 12.84 -2.15 -2.96
C SER A 48 11.65 -1.36 -3.47
N VAL A 49 10.49 -1.98 -3.58
CA VAL A 49 9.30 -1.35 -4.16
C VAL A 49 8.43 -0.74 -3.07
N PHE A 50 8.24 -1.46 -1.97
CA PHE A 50 7.32 -1.04 -0.92
C PHE A 50 8.04 -0.38 0.25
N HIS A 51 9.36 -0.30 0.18
CA HIS A 51 10.20 0.45 1.13
C HIS A 51 10.01 0.01 2.57
N LYS A 52 9.81 -1.30 2.76
CA LYS A 52 9.66 -1.84 4.09
C LYS A 52 11.02 -2.07 4.73
N PRO A 53 11.17 -1.81 6.03
CA PRO A 53 12.40 -2.20 6.72
C PRO A 53 12.58 -3.72 6.68
N ALA A 54 13.80 -4.18 6.84
CA ALA A 54 14.12 -5.59 6.68
C ALA A 54 13.26 -6.49 7.57
N ALA A 55 13.06 -6.12 8.83
CA ALA A 55 12.28 -6.95 9.73
C ALA A 55 10.83 -7.04 9.31
N GLU A 56 10.26 -5.92 8.87
CA GLU A 56 8.87 -5.90 8.43
C GLU A 56 8.73 -6.66 7.12
N ALA A 57 9.69 -6.49 6.20
CA ALA A 57 9.66 -7.22 4.94
C ALA A 57 9.68 -8.72 5.18
N PHE A 58 10.49 -9.17 6.13
CA PHE A 58 10.55 -10.59 6.47
C PHE A 58 9.22 -11.06 7.05
N ALA A 59 8.60 -10.27 7.93
CA ALA A 59 7.33 -10.66 8.53
C ALA A 59 6.23 -10.77 7.47
N ILE A 60 6.20 -9.84 6.52
CA ILE A 60 5.21 -9.89 5.44
C ILE A 60 5.47 -11.12 4.57
N MET A 61 6.73 -11.39 4.24
CA MET A 61 7.08 -12.56 3.45
C MET A 61 6.60 -13.84 4.13
N MET A 62 6.78 -13.93 5.44
CA MET A 62 6.33 -15.11 6.17
C MET A 62 4.82 -15.23 6.14
N SER A 63 4.11 -14.10 6.19
CA SER A 63 2.66 -14.11 6.06
C SER A 63 2.24 -14.64 4.70
N VAL A 64 2.91 -14.20 3.63
CA VAL A 64 2.63 -14.72 2.29
C VAL A 64 2.85 -16.22 2.25
N HIS A 65 3.97 -16.66 2.82
CA HIS A 65 4.34 -18.07 2.79
C HIS A 65 3.35 -18.95 3.58
N ARG A 66 2.93 -18.49 4.74
CA ARG A 66 2.11 -19.31 5.63
C ARG A 66 0.62 -19.20 5.35
N SER A 67 0.15 -18.00 5.00
CA SER A 67 -1.28 -17.75 4.81
C SER A 67 -1.70 -17.75 3.36
N GLY A 68 -0.76 -17.75 2.44
CA GLY A 68 -1.06 -17.68 1.02
C GLY A 68 -1.13 -16.28 0.48
N VAL A 69 -1.26 -15.26 1.32
CA VAL A 69 -1.36 -13.88 0.88
C VAL A 69 -0.81 -12.98 1.99
N GLY A 70 -0.19 -11.88 1.58
CA GLY A 70 0.32 -10.89 2.53
C GLY A 70 0.08 -9.48 2.02
N LEU A 71 -0.11 -8.55 2.95
CA LEU A 71 -0.36 -7.15 2.63
C LEU A 71 0.97 -6.42 2.48
N ALA A 72 1.25 -5.95 1.27
CA ALA A 72 2.47 -5.21 1.02
C ALA A 72 2.36 -3.75 1.44
N GLY A 73 1.16 -3.17 1.35
CA GLY A 73 0.97 -1.80 1.78
C GLY A 73 -0.40 -1.28 1.36
N VAL A 74 -0.71 -0.09 1.85
CA VAL A 74 -2.00 0.56 1.59
C VAL A 74 -1.69 1.95 1.03
N TYR A 75 -2.27 2.29 -0.10
CA TYR A 75 -1.94 3.50 -0.86
C TYR A 75 -3.16 4.05 -1.55
N THR A 76 -3.06 5.28 -2.06
CA THR A 76 -4.07 5.75 -3.01
C THR A 76 -4.02 4.87 -4.26
N HIS A 77 -5.09 4.94 -5.06
CA HIS A 77 -5.18 4.08 -6.24
C HIS A 77 -3.96 4.21 -7.16
N ASP A 78 -3.57 5.44 -7.46
CA ASP A 78 -2.48 5.65 -8.42
C ASP A 78 -1.15 5.12 -7.90
N VAL A 79 -0.87 5.33 -6.62
CA VAL A 79 0.37 4.83 -6.03
C VAL A 79 0.34 3.31 -5.97
N ALA A 80 -0.80 2.74 -5.58
CA ALA A 80 -0.94 1.28 -5.55
C ALA A 80 -0.69 0.68 -6.92
N GLU A 81 -1.27 1.27 -7.95
CA GLU A 81 -1.10 0.77 -9.32
C GLU A 81 0.35 0.86 -9.77
N THR A 82 1.02 1.96 -9.45
CA THR A 82 2.42 2.12 -9.79
C THR A 82 3.28 1.02 -9.15
N LYS A 83 3.03 0.75 -7.87
CA LYS A 83 3.81 -0.28 -7.17
C LYS A 83 3.47 -1.67 -7.67
N LEU A 84 2.21 -1.92 -8.00
CA LEU A 84 1.81 -3.20 -8.57
C LEU A 84 2.51 -3.42 -9.90
N ASN A 85 2.53 -2.43 -10.77
CA ASN A 85 3.18 -2.57 -12.06
C ASN A 85 4.69 -2.73 -11.93
N ALA A 86 5.31 -2.03 -10.98
CA ALA A 86 6.74 -2.19 -10.73
C ALA A 86 7.05 -3.61 -10.28
N THR A 87 6.21 -4.17 -9.40
CA THR A 87 6.39 -5.53 -8.93
C THR A 87 6.25 -6.52 -10.06
N ARG A 88 5.24 -6.35 -10.90
CA ARG A 88 5.05 -7.24 -12.05
C ARG A 88 6.25 -7.24 -12.98
N ARG A 89 6.79 -6.05 -13.25
CA ARG A 89 7.91 -5.94 -14.14
C ARG A 89 9.14 -6.64 -13.57
N LEU A 90 9.39 -6.47 -12.28
CA LEU A 90 10.53 -7.12 -11.64
C LEU A 90 10.36 -8.64 -11.62
N ALA A 91 9.15 -9.11 -11.36
CA ALA A 91 8.90 -10.55 -11.36
C ALA A 91 9.15 -11.14 -12.74
N GLU A 92 8.71 -10.45 -13.79
CA GLU A 92 8.96 -10.91 -15.14
C GLU A 92 10.43 -10.94 -15.46
N GLU A 93 11.17 -9.89 -15.08
CA GLU A 93 12.59 -9.83 -15.33
C GLU A 93 13.35 -10.96 -14.66
N HIS A 94 12.91 -11.36 -13.48
CA HIS A 94 13.56 -12.43 -12.73
C HIS A 94 12.90 -13.79 -12.96
N GLU A 95 11.91 -13.83 -13.86
CA GLU A 95 11.24 -15.06 -14.25
C GLU A 95 10.54 -15.77 -13.11
N PHE A 96 9.91 -14.99 -12.22
CA PHE A 96 9.10 -15.54 -11.15
C PHE A 96 7.61 -15.27 -11.43
N PRO A 97 6.73 -16.24 -11.16
CA PRO A 97 5.28 -16.06 -11.39
C PRO A 97 4.58 -15.38 -10.23
N LEU A 98 5.23 -14.45 -9.57
CA LEU A 98 4.65 -13.77 -8.41
C LEU A 98 3.41 -13.01 -8.82
N LEU A 99 2.28 -13.33 -8.18
CA LEU A 99 1.02 -12.64 -8.41
C LEU A 99 0.88 -11.51 -7.42
N VAL A 100 0.63 -10.30 -7.93
CA VAL A 100 0.37 -9.14 -7.11
C VAL A 100 -0.97 -8.56 -7.55
N THR A 101 -1.82 -8.24 -6.57
CA THR A 101 -3.15 -7.69 -6.83
C THR A 101 -3.38 -6.47 -5.97
N MET A 102 -4.44 -5.72 -6.28
CA MET A 102 -4.84 -4.60 -5.45
C MET A 102 -6.36 -4.59 -5.33
N GLU A 103 -6.83 -4.14 -4.18
CA GLU A 103 -8.26 -4.07 -3.91
C GLU A 103 -8.55 -2.85 -3.05
N PRO A 104 -9.75 -2.26 -3.17
CA PRO A 104 -10.07 -1.12 -2.31
C PRO A 104 -10.16 -1.55 -0.85
N GLU A 105 -9.68 -0.67 0.02
CA GLU A 105 -9.80 -0.89 1.45
C GLU A 105 -11.23 -0.57 1.87
N ALA A 106 -11.79 -1.40 2.77
CA ALA A 106 -13.15 -1.18 3.22
C ALA A 106 -13.28 0.15 3.93
N GLU A 107 -14.37 0.87 3.65
CA GLU A 107 -14.65 2.11 4.33
C GLU A 107 -15.21 1.81 5.70
N PRO A 108 -15.04 2.73 6.67
CA PRO A 108 -15.61 2.48 8.00
C PRO A 108 -17.10 2.20 7.97
N GLU A 109 -17.84 2.83 7.07
CA GLU A 109 -19.28 2.58 6.96
C GLU A 109 -19.58 1.14 6.60
N ASP A 110 -18.73 0.54 5.79
CA ASP A 110 -18.93 -0.83 5.35
C ASP A 110 -18.86 -1.80 6.52
N ARG A 111 -18.09 -1.46 7.53
CA ARG A 111 -17.94 -2.37 8.67
C ARG A 111 -19.10 -2.29 9.64
N ILE A 112 -19.79 -1.18 9.65
CA ILE A 112 -20.91 -1.00 10.56
C ILE A 112 -22.09 -1.82 10.13
N HIS A 113 -22.30 -1.94 8.84
CA HIS A 113 -23.42 -2.67 8.30
C HIS A 113 -23.14 -4.16 8.22
#